data_2bda15edc1913c9134bc98934a08d8ef
#
_entry.id   2bda15edc1913c9134bc98934a08d8ef
#
_cell.length_a   1.000
_cell.length_b   1.000
_cell.length_c   1.000
_cell.angle_alpha   90.00
_cell.angle_beta   90.00
_cell.angle_gamma   90.00
#
_symmetry.space_group_name_H-M   'P 1'
#
loop_
_entity.id
_entity.type
_entity.pdbx_description
1 polymer ?
#
loop_
_entity_poly.entity_id
_entity_poly.type
_entity_poly.pdbx_seq_one_letter_code
_entity_poly.pdbx_strand_id
1 'polypeptide(L)'
;MTGTMPAMSKQMQDCVDACMSSHSICEETMNSVMQMGGQAQMQVMRALMDCAETTRMCADMMMRRSPMSADMCAMCAKACDMCAEACMSMPDDPQMMRCAEACRRSAETCRVMAGATM
;
A
#
# COMPACT_ATOMS: atom_id res chain seq x y z
N MET A 1 2.26 30.60 -19.42
CA MET A 1 2.46 30.28 -18.49
C MET A 1 2.88 29.23 -18.22
N THR A 2 3.37 29.03 -17.55
CA THR A 2 3.89 28.11 -17.38
C THR A 2 3.78 27.32 -16.42
N GLY A 3 3.13 27.03 -15.89
CA GLY A 3 2.76 26.19 -14.89
C GLY A 3 3.46 24.90 -14.75
N THR A 4 4.70 24.89 -14.58
CA THR A 4 5.39 23.65 -14.26
C THR A 4 5.14 23.32 -12.81
N MET A 5 4.71 22.10 -12.56
CA MET A 5 4.62 21.60 -11.20
C MET A 5 6.02 21.38 -10.64
N PRO A 6 6.23 21.65 -9.35
CA PRO A 6 7.50 21.31 -8.72
C PRO A 6 7.74 19.80 -8.82
N ALA A 7 8.98 19.41 -8.89
CA ALA A 7 9.35 18.00 -8.82
C ALA A 7 8.87 17.41 -7.50
N MET A 8 8.56 16.13 -7.51
CA MET A 8 8.22 15.43 -6.28
C MET A 8 9.39 15.48 -5.30
N SER A 9 9.09 15.69 -4.03
CA SER A 9 10.09 15.54 -2.99
C SER A 9 10.54 14.08 -2.93
N LYS A 10 11.71 13.86 -2.34
CA LYS A 10 12.19 12.50 -2.16
C LYS A 10 11.21 11.67 -1.34
N GLN A 11 10.65 12.24 -0.29
CA GLN A 11 9.67 11.55 0.54
C GLN A 11 8.44 11.15 -0.24
N MET A 12 7.94 12.03 -1.08
CA MET A 12 6.77 11.73 -1.92
C MET A 12 7.11 10.64 -2.93
N GLN A 13 8.27 10.73 -3.57
CA GLN A 13 8.69 9.71 -4.53
C GLN A 13 8.86 8.35 -3.85
N ASP A 14 9.47 8.32 -2.67
CA ASP A 14 9.64 7.10 -1.91
C ASP A 14 8.28 6.46 -1.58
N CYS A 15 7.30 7.31 -1.23
CA CYS A 15 5.96 6.82 -0.92
C CYS A 15 5.26 6.26 -2.17
N VAL A 16 5.37 6.96 -3.30
CA VAL A 16 4.80 6.47 -4.56
C VAL A 16 5.41 5.12 -4.93
N ASP A 17 6.73 5.02 -4.83
CA ASP A 17 7.45 3.78 -5.17
C ASP A 17 7.04 2.64 -4.24
N ALA A 18 6.96 2.90 -2.94
CA ALA A 18 6.56 1.89 -1.96
C ALA A 18 5.12 1.44 -2.18
N CYS A 19 4.21 2.38 -2.48
CA CYS A 19 2.82 2.07 -2.75
C CYS A 19 2.67 1.22 -4.01
N MET A 20 3.38 1.55 -5.07
CA MET A 20 3.32 0.78 -6.32
C MET A 20 3.91 -0.61 -6.14
N SER A 21 5.00 -0.73 -5.40
CA SER A 21 5.58 -2.02 -5.08
C SER A 21 4.63 -2.88 -4.25
N SER A 22 4.02 -2.28 -3.22
CA SER A 22 3.03 -2.97 -2.39
C SER A 22 1.83 -3.40 -3.21
N HIS A 23 1.34 -2.53 -4.10
CA HIS A 23 0.23 -2.85 -4.99
C HIS A 23 0.53 -4.11 -5.81
N SER A 24 1.69 -4.15 -6.46
CA SER A 24 2.08 -5.27 -7.30
C SER A 24 2.21 -6.57 -6.51
N ILE A 25 2.84 -6.50 -5.34
CA ILE A 25 3.02 -7.68 -4.50
C ILE A 25 1.68 -8.18 -3.96
N CYS A 26 0.76 -7.27 -3.61
CA CYS A 26 -0.58 -7.66 -3.18
C CYS A 26 -1.32 -8.39 -4.30
N GLU A 27 -1.20 -7.92 -5.55
CA GLU A 27 -1.85 -8.59 -6.68
C GLU A 27 -1.30 -10.02 -6.88
N GLU A 28 0.02 -10.17 -6.81
CA GLU A 28 0.64 -11.49 -6.90
C GLU A 28 0.18 -12.40 -5.76
N THR A 29 0.12 -11.84 -4.55
CA THR A 29 -0.26 -12.60 -3.37
C THR A 29 -1.71 -13.04 -3.42
N MET A 30 -2.60 -12.21 -3.97
CA MET A 30 -3.99 -12.59 -4.18
C MET A 30 -4.11 -13.85 -5.02
N ASN A 31 -3.28 -13.95 -6.07
CA ASN A 31 -3.28 -15.16 -6.90
C ASN A 31 -2.89 -16.40 -6.07
N SER A 32 -1.88 -16.26 -5.23
CA SER A 32 -1.46 -17.37 -4.35
C SER A 32 -2.57 -17.77 -3.38
N VAL A 33 -3.24 -16.78 -2.78
CA VAL A 33 -4.31 -17.03 -1.80
C VAL A 33 -5.52 -17.71 -2.45
N MET A 34 -5.87 -17.29 -3.67
CA MET A 34 -6.99 -17.90 -4.39
C MET A 34 -6.81 -19.39 -4.61
N GLN A 35 -5.56 -19.84 -4.69
CA GLN A 35 -5.27 -21.26 -4.89
C GLN A 35 -5.43 -22.09 -3.62
N MET A 36 -5.41 -21.44 -2.46
CA MET A 36 -5.50 -22.16 -1.20
C MET A 36 -6.92 -22.56 -0.82
N GLY A 37 -7.89 -21.70 -1.06
CA GLY A 37 -9.28 -21.91 -0.66
C GLY A 37 -9.47 -21.86 0.85
N GLY A 38 -10.73 -21.80 1.30
CA GLY A 38 -11.05 -21.84 2.72
C GLY A 38 -11.39 -20.48 3.32
N GLN A 39 -11.98 -20.52 4.49
CA GLN A 39 -12.52 -19.33 5.15
C GLN A 39 -11.45 -18.39 5.67
N ALA A 40 -10.37 -18.91 6.22
CA ALA A 40 -9.27 -18.09 6.74
C ALA A 40 -8.66 -17.24 5.63
N GLN A 41 -8.60 -17.78 4.43
CA GLN A 41 -8.04 -17.11 3.28
C GLN A 41 -8.92 -15.96 2.80
N MET A 42 -10.22 -15.99 3.10
CA MET A 42 -11.11 -14.89 2.70
C MET A 42 -10.79 -13.60 3.41
N GLN A 43 -10.42 -13.67 4.70
CA GLN A 43 -10.03 -12.46 5.44
C GLN A 43 -8.71 -11.88 4.91
N VAL A 44 -7.77 -12.77 4.62
CA VAL A 44 -6.50 -12.35 4.01
C VAL A 44 -6.77 -11.73 2.65
N MET A 45 -7.66 -12.34 1.86
CA MET A 45 -8.02 -11.81 0.54
C MET A 45 -8.61 -10.41 0.62
N ARG A 46 -9.51 -10.16 1.58
CA ARG A 46 -10.10 -8.83 1.76
C ARG A 46 -9.03 -7.79 2.08
N ALA A 47 -8.13 -8.14 2.99
CA ALA A 47 -7.04 -7.24 3.37
C ALA A 47 -6.13 -6.94 2.19
N LEU A 48 -5.83 -7.95 1.38
CA LEU A 48 -5.01 -7.79 0.18
C LEU A 48 -5.69 -6.88 -0.84
N MET A 49 -6.99 -7.08 -1.05
CA MET A 49 -7.76 -6.26 -1.99
C MET A 49 -7.80 -4.81 -1.55
N ASP A 50 -8.09 -4.57 -0.27
CA ASP A 50 -8.12 -3.21 0.26
C ASP A 50 -6.77 -2.54 0.13
N CYS A 51 -5.70 -3.26 0.43
CA CYS A 51 -4.35 -2.73 0.32
C CYS A 51 -3.99 -2.44 -1.14
N ALA A 52 -4.30 -3.36 -2.04
CA ALA A 52 -4.01 -3.17 -3.46
C ALA A 52 -4.72 -1.93 -4.02
N GLU A 53 -5.98 -1.73 -3.64
CA GLU A 53 -6.75 -0.59 -4.12
C GLU A 53 -6.28 0.73 -3.51
N THR A 54 -6.04 0.74 -2.19
CA THR A 54 -5.62 1.99 -1.54
C THR A 54 -4.22 2.41 -1.94
N THR A 55 -3.30 1.46 -2.12
CA THR A 55 -1.93 1.80 -2.54
C THR A 55 -1.93 2.37 -3.96
N ARG A 56 -2.73 1.81 -4.85
CA ARG A 56 -2.85 2.31 -6.21
C ARG A 56 -3.42 3.73 -6.22
N MET A 57 -4.51 3.91 -5.50
CA MET A 57 -5.16 5.22 -5.42
C MET A 57 -4.25 6.25 -4.77
N CYS A 58 -3.55 5.87 -3.72
CA CYS A 58 -2.63 6.75 -3.03
C CYS A 58 -1.51 7.24 -3.96
N ALA A 59 -0.90 6.31 -4.70
CA ALA A 59 0.15 6.64 -5.65
C ALA A 59 -0.38 7.59 -6.74
N ASP A 60 -1.54 7.28 -7.29
CA ASP A 60 -2.15 8.10 -8.34
C ASP A 60 -2.42 9.52 -7.85
N MET A 61 -2.98 9.65 -6.66
CA MET A 61 -3.31 10.96 -6.09
C MET A 61 -2.06 11.79 -5.81
N MET A 62 -1.00 11.15 -5.31
CA MET A 62 0.26 11.87 -5.09
C MET A 62 0.90 12.31 -6.39
N MET A 63 0.86 11.47 -7.43
CA MET A 63 1.44 11.82 -8.71
C MET A 63 0.78 13.04 -9.34
N ARG A 64 -0.52 13.19 -9.16
CA ARG A 64 -1.21 14.38 -9.67
C ARG A 64 -1.36 15.50 -8.65
N ARG A 65 -0.65 15.41 -7.54
CA ARG A 65 -0.62 16.44 -6.48
C ARG A 65 -2.02 16.79 -5.96
N SER A 66 -2.81 15.76 -5.70
CA SER A 66 -4.16 15.96 -5.15
C SER A 66 -4.08 16.60 -3.77
N PRO A 67 -4.96 17.58 -3.47
CA PRO A 67 -5.02 18.14 -2.12
C PRO A 67 -5.53 17.14 -1.08
N MET A 68 -6.04 15.98 -1.53
CA MET A 68 -6.51 14.92 -0.65
C MET A 68 -5.44 13.88 -0.37
N SER A 69 -4.22 14.08 -0.84
CA SER A 69 -3.15 13.09 -0.71
C SER A 69 -2.86 12.70 0.74
N ALA A 70 -2.83 13.68 1.65
CA ALA A 70 -2.54 13.39 3.06
C ALA A 70 -3.59 12.47 3.67
N ASP A 71 -4.87 12.75 3.39
CA ASP A 71 -5.96 11.91 3.89
C ASP A 71 -5.89 10.51 3.31
N MET A 72 -5.57 10.42 2.02
CA MET A 72 -5.43 9.12 1.36
C MET A 72 -4.24 8.36 1.92
N CYS A 73 -3.14 9.04 2.19
CA CYS A 73 -1.96 8.41 2.79
C CYS A 73 -2.28 7.85 4.17
N ALA A 74 -3.07 8.56 4.97
CA ALA A 74 -3.47 8.07 6.28
C ALA A 74 -4.30 6.78 6.15
N MET A 75 -5.26 6.77 5.22
CA MET A 75 -6.08 5.58 4.97
C MET A 75 -5.24 4.43 4.43
N CYS A 76 -4.34 4.74 3.52
CA CYS A 76 -3.45 3.74 2.92
C CYS A 76 -2.55 3.10 3.97
N ALA A 77 -2.00 3.90 4.89
CA ALA A 77 -1.18 3.37 5.98
C ALA A 77 -1.96 2.35 6.80
N LYS A 78 -3.22 2.67 7.11
CA LYS A 78 -4.07 1.76 7.86
C LYS A 78 -4.32 0.46 7.11
N ALA A 79 -4.65 0.57 5.82
CA ALA A 79 -4.91 -0.62 4.99
C ALA A 79 -3.65 -1.49 4.87
N CYS A 80 -2.49 -0.85 4.72
CA CYS A 80 -1.22 -1.57 4.64
C CYS A 80 -0.87 -2.29 5.94
N ASP A 81 -1.11 -1.65 7.09
CA ASP A 81 -0.88 -2.30 8.39
C ASP A 81 -1.80 -3.50 8.55
N MET A 82 -3.07 -3.36 8.20
CA MET A 82 -4.03 -4.47 8.29
C MET A 82 -3.64 -5.62 7.38
N CYS A 83 -3.14 -5.30 6.19
CA CYS A 83 -2.70 -6.31 5.24
C CYS A 83 -1.46 -7.04 5.75
N ALA A 84 -0.50 -6.31 6.33
CA ALA A 84 0.70 -6.91 6.90
C ALA A 84 0.32 -7.88 8.02
N GLU A 85 -0.59 -7.49 8.91
CA GLU A 85 -1.05 -8.36 9.97
C GLU A 85 -1.72 -9.62 9.43
N ALA A 86 -2.58 -9.46 8.43
CA ALA A 86 -3.27 -10.59 7.82
C ALA A 86 -2.26 -11.58 7.21
N CYS A 87 -1.26 -11.07 6.51
CA CYS A 87 -0.22 -11.92 5.91
C CYS A 87 0.63 -12.62 6.97
N MET A 88 0.85 -11.96 8.11
CA MET A 88 1.63 -12.53 9.21
C MET A 88 0.92 -13.70 9.88
N SER A 89 -0.37 -13.89 9.62
CA SER A 89 -1.08 -15.07 10.12
C SER A 89 -0.60 -16.36 9.44
N MET A 90 0.18 -16.23 8.36
CA MET A 90 0.76 -17.36 7.64
C MET A 90 2.28 -17.21 7.57
N PRO A 91 2.97 -17.30 8.71
CA PRO A 91 4.41 -16.94 8.77
C PRO A 91 5.32 -17.91 8.02
N ASP A 92 4.85 -19.12 7.71
CA ASP A 92 5.66 -20.09 6.99
C ASP A 92 5.60 -19.94 5.47
N ASP A 93 4.77 -19.02 4.98
CA ASP A 93 4.60 -18.80 3.54
C ASP A 93 5.48 -17.64 3.09
N PRO A 94 6.51 -17.90 2.26
CA PRO A 94 7.43 -16.84 1.82
C PRO A 94 6.73 -15.71 1.06
N GLN A 95 5.69 -16.01 0.28
CA GLN A 95 4.96 -14.98 -0.46
C GLN A 95 4.24 -14.05 0.50
N MET A 96 3.64 -14.61 1.55
CA MET A 96 2.97 -13.80 2.57
C MET A 96 3.95 -12.90 3.31
N MET A 97 5.14 -13.41 3.60
CA MET A 97 6.16 -12.62 4.29
C MET A 97 6.67 -11.48 3.42
N ARG A 98 6.86 -11.72 2.13
CA ARG A 98 7.24 -10.67 1.18
C ARG A 98 6.18 -9.59 1.11
N CYS A 99 4.92 -9.99 1.09
CA CYS A 99 3.80 -9.06 1.05
C CYS A 99 3.75 -8.23 2.33
N ALA A 100 3.88 -8.87 3.48
CA ALA A 100 3.86 -8.17 4.77
C ALA A 100 4.96 -7.11 4.83
N GLU A 101 6.16 -7.45 4.36
CA GLU A 101 7.28 -6.50 4.37
C GLU A 101 7.01 -5.31 3.46
N ALA A 102 6.50 -5.54 2.25
CA ALA A 102 6.18 -4.47 1.33
C ALA A 102 5.09 -3.56 1.88
N CYS A 103 4.07 -4.15 2.53
CA CYS A 103 2.99 -3.39 3.14
C CYS A 103 3.50 -2.53 4.31
N ARG A 104 4.41 -3.04 5.11
CA ARG A 104 4.99 -2.26 6.21
C ARG A 104 5.78 -1.07 5.70
N ARG A 105 6.55 -1.26 4.64
CA ARG A 105 7.31 -0.18 4.03
C ARG A 105 6.38 0.90 3.49
N SER A 106 5.30 0.49 2.82
CA SER A 106 4.30 1.42 2.31
C SER A 106 3.62 2.17 3.44
N ALA A 107 3.28 1.48 4.53
CA ALA A 107 2.65 2.11 5.69
C ALA A 107 3.55 3.18 6.29
N GLU A 108 4.85 2.91 6.41
CA GLU A 108 5.80 3.87 6.95
C GLU A 108 5.89 5.13 6.11
N THR A 109 6.04 4.97 4.79
CA THR A 109 6.13 6.13 3.89
C THR A 109 4.82 6.90 3.86
N CYS A 110 3.68 6.21 3.93
CA CYS A 110 2.37 6.85 3.96
C CYS A 110 2.18 7.66 5.24
N ARG A 111 2.63 7.16 6.38
CA ARG A 111 2.54 7.92 7.63
C ARG A 111 3.35 9.20 7.59
N VAL A 112 4.53 9.15 6.97
CA VAL A 112 5.34 10.36 6.78
C VAL A 112 4.57 11.37 5.93
N MET A 113 3.99 10.94 4.83
CA MET A 113 3.26 11.86 3.94
C MET A 113 1.97 12.36 4.57
N ALA A 114 1.30 11.55 5.38
CA ALA A 114 0.08 11.97 6.09
C ALA A 114 0.38 13.10 7.07
N GLY A 115 1.54 13.07 7.71
CA GLY A 115 1.96 14.12 8.65
C GLY A 115 2.54 15.35 7.98
N ALA A 116 3.02 15.22 6.76
CA ALA A 116 3.76 16.28 6.10
C ALA A 116 2.93 17.50 5.71
N THR A 117 1.61 17.36 5.67
CA THR A 117 0.71 18.45 5.27
C THR A 117 0.05 19.15 6.44
N MET A 118 0.43 18.78 7.64
CA MET A 118 -0.15 19.40 8.83
C MET A 118 0.65 20.54 9.37
#